data_a321acc9a9ae32159e4d4f0c019773e6
#
_entry.id   a321acc9a9ae32159e4d4f0c019773e6
#
_cell.length_a   1.000
_cell.length_b   1.000
_cell.length_c   1.000
_cell.angle_alpha   90.00
_cell.angle_beta   90.00
_cell.angle_gamma   90.00
#
_symmetry.space_group_name_H-M   'P 1'
#
loop_
_entity.id
_entity.type
_entity.pdbx_description
1 polymer ?
#
loop_
_entity_poly.entity_id
_entity_poly.type
_entity_poly.pdbx_seq_one_letter_code
_entity_poly.pdbx_strand_id
1 'polypeptide(L)'
;MKVDNEVMALLSASRTEDNKLFITGGQLDKSLYQRLDKTLKAAGGKWNTKAKAHLFSGDAADAIENILMTGEVTVPQDFGFFPTPPTVAKHAADLAMIGDGMMVLEPSAGRGALAVAANSAAVGVIVDMHELLPDNHKALIELKLPLSGVAEPGDFLQVEPKPVYDRVLMNPPFDKKRSDIHHVVHALKFLKPGGRLVAIMPSGVTFRDDALTRDFRDIVDQRGGHIEALPDASFKQAGTMVNTVLVVIPAAA
;
A
#
# COMPACT_ATOMS: atom_id res chain seq x y z
N MET A 1 -5.46 -4.40 -14.79
CA MET A 1 -6.13 -5.61 -15.39
C MET A 1 -6.85 -5.18 -16.67
N LYS A 2 -6.52 -5.79 -17.83
CA LYS A 2 -7.26 -5.49 -19.08
C LYS A 2 -8.71 -5.96 -18.99
N VAL A 3 -9.61 -5.12 -19.43
CA VAL A 3 -11.05 -5.38 -19.51
C VAL A 3 -11.37 -5.79 -20.95
N ASP A 4 -12.12 -6.89 -21.11
CA ASP A 4 -12.49 -7.34 -22.45
C ASP A 4 -13.62 -6.50 -23.08
N ASN A 5 -13.73 -6.56 -24.39
CA ASN A 5 -14.64 -5.71 -25.16
C ASN A 5 -16.13 -5.90 -24.81
N GLU A 6 -16.54 -7.11 -24.40
CA GLU A 6 -17.94 -7.35 -24.04
C GLU A 6 -18.29 -6.68 -22.70
N VAL A 7 -17.35 -6.74 -21.73
CA VAL A 7 -17.49 -6.03 -20.45
C VAL A 7 -17.43 -4.52 -20.68
N MET A 8 -16.55 -4.02 -21.56
CA MET A 8 -16.49 -2.60 -21.93
C MET A 8 -17.81 -2.10 -22.52
N ALA A 9 -18.41 -2.87 -23.40
CA ALA A 9 -19.71 -2.53 -24.00
C ALA A 9 -20.83 -2.47 -22.93
N LEU A 10 -20.84 -3.40 -21.97
CA LEU A 10 -21.79 -3.38 -20.86
C LEU A 10 -21.59 -2.17 -19.94
N LEU A 11 -20.35 -1.84 -19.61
CA LEU A 11 -20.05 -0.67 -18.79
C LEU A 11 -20.45 0.64 -19.48
N SER A 12 -20.18 0.74 -20.78
CA SER A 12 -20.59 1.90 -21.59
C SER A 12 -22.11 2.08 -21.66
N ALA A 13 -22.86 0.97 -21.62
CA ALA A 13 -24.33 1.00 -21.63
C ALA A 13 -24.93 1.14 -20.23
N SER A 14 -24.14 1.08 -19.17
CA SER A 14 -24.61 1.12 -17.79
C SER A 14 -25.00 2.53 -17.36
N ARG A 15 -25.87 2.63 -16.34
CA ARG A 15 -26.31 3.90 -15.76
C ARG A 15 -25.64 4.12 -14.41
N THR A 16 -25.11 5.30 -14.19
CA THR A 16 -24.57 5.74 -12.90
C THR A 16 -25.49 6.75 -12.21
N GLU A 17 -25.46 6.77 -10.90
CA GLU A 17 -26.22 7.70 -10.05
C GLU A 17 -25.47 7.84 -8.73
N ASP A 18 -24.79 8.95 -8.54
CA ASP A 18 -23.83 9.15 -7.44
C ASP A 18 -22.83 8.00 -7.36
N ASN A 19 -22.77 7.33 -6.22
CA ASN A 19 -21.89 6.19 -6.00
C ASN A 19 -22.43 4.83 -6.48
N LYS A 20 -23.51 4.82 -7.27
CA LYS A 20 -24.21 3.60 -7.70
C LYS A 20 -24.04 3.36 -9.20
N LEU A 21 -23.73 2.14 -9.55
CA LEU A 21 -23.75 1.65 -10.93
C LEU A 21 -24.86 0.62 -11.11
N PHE A 22 -25.71 0.86 -12.08
CA PHE A 22 -26.79 -0.02 -12.50
C PHE A 22 -26.46 -0.64 -13.86
N ILE A 23 -26.33 -1.95 -13.88
CA ILE A 23 -26.10 -2.68 -15.14
C ILE A 23 -27.42 -2.72 -15.91
N THR A 24 -27.39 -2.23 -17.14
CA THR A 24 -28.50 -2.27 -18.08
C THR A 24 -28.27 -3.39 -19.10
N GLY A 25 -29.33 -4.02 -19.62
CA GLY A 25 -29.19 -5.02 -20.70
C GLY A 25 -29.75 -6.41 -20.40
N GLY A 26 -30.59 -6.57 -19.39
CA GLY A 26 -31.29 -7.84 -19.14
C GLY A 26 -30.42 -8.89 -18.44
N GLN A 27 -30.80 -10.17 -18.64
CA GLN A 27 -30.11 -11.28 -18.01
C GLN A 27 -28.81 -11.61 -18.77
N LEU A 28 -27.67 -11.44 -18.10
CA LEU A 28 -26.36 -11.78 -18.65
C LEU A 28 -26.11 -13.29 -18.53
N ASP A 29 -25.34 -13.86 -19.48
CA ASP A 29 -24.82 -15.20 -19.30
C ASP A 29 -23.85 -15.26 -18.11
N LYS A 30 -23.67 -16.47 -17.54
CA LYS A 30 -22.88 -16.67 -16.34
C LYS A 30 -21.42 -16.24 -16.49
N SER A 31 -20.82 -16.50 -17.68
CA SER A 31 -19.41 -16.18 -17.94
C SER A 31 -19.20 -14.66 -18.02
N LEU A 32 -20.04 -13.98 -18.76
CA LEU A 32 -20.01 -12.52 -18.90
C LEU A 32 -20.26 -11.82 -17.56
N TYR A 33 -21.25 -12.31 -16.78
CA TYR A 33 -21.51 -11.79 -15.45
C TYR A 33 -20.30 -11.94 -14.52
N GLN A 34 -19.60 -13.10 -14.53
CA GLN A 34 -18.41 -13.30 -13.73
C GLN A 34 -17.26 -12.37 -14.11
N ARG A 35 -17.05 -12.12 -15.40
CA ARG A 35 -16.03 -11.17 -15.88
C ARG A 35 -16.37 -9.74 -15.49
N LEU A 36 -17.64 -9.33 -15.64
CA LEU A 36 -18.12 -8.03 -15.21
C LEU A 36 -17.98 -7.84 -13.70
N ASP A 37 -18.45 -8.79 -12.89
CA ASP A 37 -18.36 -8.74 -11.43
C ASP A 37 -16.91 -8.66 -10.96
N LYS A 38 -15.98 -9.42 -11.59
CA LYS A 38 -14.56 -9.34 -11.33
C LYS A 38 -13.99 -7.94 -11.65
N THR A 39 -14.40 -7.37 -12.78
CA THR A 39 -13.99 -6.02 -13.20
C THR A 39 -14.49 -4.96 -12.22
N LEU A 40 -15.77 -5.01 -11.85
CA LEU A 40 -16.38 -4.06 -10.93
C LEU A 40 -15.80 -4.18 -9.51
N LYS A 41 -15.58 -5.39 -9.01
CA LYS A 41 -14.91 -5.61 -7.72
C LYS A 41 -13.49 -5.06 -7.73
N ALA A 42 -12.77 -5.26 -8.82
CA ALA A 42 -11.44 -4.74 -9.00
C ALA A 42 -11.42 -3.20 -9.01
N ALA A 43 -12.45 -2.57 -9.57
CA ALA A 43 -12.65 -1.12 -9.55
C ALA A 43 -13.19 -0.57 -8.21
N GLY A 44 -13.36 -1.43 -7.18
CA GLY A 44 -13.88 -1.02 -5.87
C GLY A 44 -15.40 -1.11 -5.71
N GLY A 45 -16.12 -1.54 -6.73
CA GLY A 45 -17.56 -1.72 -6.72
C GLY A 45 -18.00 -2.95 -5.90
N LYS A 46 -18.98 -2.79 -5.01
CA LYS A 46 -19.55 -3.87 -4.21
C LYS A 46 -21.03 -4.01 -4.48
N TRP A 47 -21.49 -5.21 -4.84
CA TRP A 47 -22.90 -5.47 -5.05
C TRP A 47 -23.72 -5.22 -3.78
N ASN A 48 -24.79 -4.45 -3.91
CA ASN A 48 -25.74 -4.19 -2.84
C ASN A 48 -27.14 -4.67 -3.25
N THR A 49 -27.64 -5.67 -2.55
CA THR A 49 -28.93 -6.30 -2.86
C THR A 49 -30.12 -5.37 -2.66
N LYS A 50 -30.06 -4.43 -1.68
CA LYS A 50 -31.14 -3.48 -1.43
C LYS A 50 -31.20 -2.40 -2.52
N ALA A 51 -30.06 -1.88 -2.92
CA ALA A 51 -29.95 -0.88 -4.00
C ALA A 51 -30.08 -1.51 -5.38
N LYS A 52 -29.93 -2.83 -5.52
CA LYS A 52 -29.83 -3.55 -6.81
C LYS A 52 -28.78 -2.91 -7.75
N ALA A 53 -27.66 -2.49 -7.17
CA ALA A 53 -26.59 -1.76 -7.84
C ALA A 53 -25.22 -2.14 -7.24
N HIS A 54 -24.15 -1.86 -7.97
CA HIS A 54 -22.81 -1.88 -7.40
C HIS A 54 -22.54 -0.51 -6.78
N LEU A 55 -22.10 -0.51 -5.51
CA LEU A 55 -21.76 0.69 -4.76
C LEU A 55 -20.26 0.90 -4.76
N PHE A 56 -19.82 2.12 -5.03
CA PHE A 56 -18.43 2.56 -4.98
C PHE A 56 -18.21 3.46 -3.75
N SER A 57 -16.96 3.65 -3.37
CA SER A 57 -16.59 4.58 -2.27
C SER A 57 -16.64 6.05 -2.68
N GLY A 58 -16.55 6.32 -4.00
CA GLY A 58 -16.67 7.64 -4.63
C GLY A 58 -17.72 7.62 -5.70
N ASP A 59 -17.68 8.59 -6.63
CA ASP A 59 -18.61 8.65 -7.77
C ASP A 59 -18.40 7.43 -8.67
N ALA A 60 -19.51 6.76 -9.02
CA ALA A 60 -19.47 5.59 -9.89
C ALA A 60 -19.14 5.96 -11.34
N ALA A 61 -19.54 7.16 -11.80
CA ALA A 61 -19.22 7.63 -13.14
C ALA A 61 -17.71 7.77 -13.33
N ASP A 62 -16.99 8.37 -12.38
CA ASP A 62 -15.54 8.54 -12.43
C ASP A 62 -14.83 7.18 -12.53
N ALA A 63 -15.26 6.20 -11.75
CA ALA A 63 -14.67 4.86 -11.76
C ALA A 63 -14.86 4.15 -13.10
N ILE A 64 -16.05 4.30 -13.71
CA ILE A 64 -16.38 3.67 -14.99
C ILE A 64 -15.73 4.40 -16.16
N GLU A 65 -15.71 5.73 -16.15
CA GLU A 65 -15.08 6.54 -17.20
C GLU A 65 -13.60 6.22 -17.33
N ASN A 66 -12.88 6.09 -16.21
CA ASN A 66 -11.47 5.70 -16.23
C ASN A 66 -11.27 4.32 -16.90
N ILE A 67 -12.13 3.34 -16.60
CA ILE A 67 -12.08 2.02 -17.26
C ILE A 67 -12.35 2.15 -18.76
N LEU A 68 -13.37 2.93 -19.13
CA LEU A 68 -13.74 3.11 -20.54
C LEU A 68 -12.65 3.83 -21.34
N MET A 69 -11.97 4.79 -20.73
CA MET A 69 -10.87 5.54 -21.38
C MET A 69 -9.61 4.71 -21.55
N THR A 70 -9.26 3.90 -20.55
CA THR A 70 -7.98 3.18 -20.53
C THR A 70 -8.07 1.74 -21.03
N GLY A 71 -9.27 1.15 -21.03
CA GLY A 71 -9.48 -0.29 -21.27
C GLY A 71 -8.94 -1.17 -20.14
N GLU A 72 -8.58 -0.58 -19.01
CA GLU A 72 -7.94 -1.29 -17.89
C GLU A 72 -8.58 -0.90 -16.56
N VAL A 73 -8.64 -1.86 -15.63
CA VAL A 73 -8.91 -1.59 -14.22
C VAL A 73 -7.59 -1.64 -13.49
N THR A 74 -7.25 -0.52 -12.86
CA THR A 74 -6.12 -0.45 -11.95
C THR A 74 -6.61 -0.80 -10.55
N VAL A 75 -6.11 -1.90 -10.01
CA VAL A 75 -6.43 -2.30 -8.63
C VAL A 75 -5.27 -1.91 -7.71
N PRO A 76 -5.53 -1.58 -6.45
CA PRO A 76 -4.45 -1.29 -5.50
C PRO A 76 -3.36 -2.36 -5.48
N GLN A 77 -3.72 -3.63 -5.68
CA GLN A 77 -2.77 -4.75 -5.76
C GLN A 77 -1.86 -4.69 -7.01
N ASP A 78 -2.26 -4.01 -8.08
CA ASP A 78 -1.42 -3.80 -9.28
C ASP A 78 -0.22 -2.88 -8.95
N PHE A 79 -0.37 -2.05 -7.89
CA PHE A 79 0.70 -1.26 -7.30
C PHE A 79 1.37 -1.95 -6.11
N GLY A 80 1.09 -3.23 -5.87
CA GLY A 80 1.64 -3.96 -4.73
C GLY A 80 1.11 -3.51 -3.36
N PHE A 81 -0.03 -2.80 -3.33
CA PHE A 81 -0.62 -2.30 -2.09
C PHE A 81 -1.39 -3.41 -1.35
N PHE A 82 -0.97 -3.65 -0.10
CA PHE A 82 -1.66 -4.51 0.85
C PHE A 82 -1.78 -3.79 2.20
N PRO A 83 -3.02 -3.55 2.70
CA PRO A 83 -3.21 -2.88 3.97
C PRO A 83 -2.48 -3.60 5.10
N THR A 84 -1.74 -2.86 5.92
CA THR A 84 -1.01 -3.43 7.06
C THR A 84 -2.00 -3.73 8.20
N PRO A 85 -2.06 -4.98 8.69
CA PRO A 85 -2.90 -5.32 9.84
C PRO A 85 -2.43 -4.56 11.10
N PRO A 86 -3.36 -4.12 11.98
CA PRO A 86 -3.01 -3.33 13.16
C PRO A 86 -1.99 -4.00 14.10
N THR A 87 -2.07 -5.32 14.25
CA THR A 87 -1.12 -6.09 15.07
C THR A 87 0.31 -6.07 14.48
N VAL A 88 0.42 -6.15 13.15
CA VAL A 88 1.71 -6.06 12.44
C VAL A 88 2.25 -4.62 12.51
N ALA A 89 1.38 -3.62 12.33
CA ALA A 89 1.76 -2.22 12.42
C ALA A 89 2.30 -1.88 13.82
N LYS A 90 1.63 -2.36 14.89
CA LYS A 90 2.11 -2.19 16.25
C LYS A 90 3.47 -2.84 16.46
N HIS A 91 3.64 -4.08 16.02
CA HIS A 91 4.92 -4.80 16.17
C HIS A 91 6.06 -4.11 15.42
N ALA A 92 5.81 -3.59 14.21
CA ALA A 92 6.79 -2.80 13.47
C ALA A 92 7.18 -1.51 14.23
N ALA A 93 6.22 -0.82 14.84
CA ALA A 93 6.47 0.37 15.66
C ALA A 93 7.28 0.04 16.93
N ASP A 94 7.00 -1.09 17.58
CA ASP A 94 7.75 -1.57 18.75
C ASP A 94 9.23 -1.82 18.38
N LEU A 95 9.49 -2.49 17.24
CA LEU A 95 10.85 -2.75 16.73
C LEU A 95 11.59 -1.48 16.30
N ALA A 96 10.85 -0.46 15.86
CA ALA A 96 11.43 0.82 15.49
C ALA A 96 11.96 1.60 16.70
N MET A 97 11.53 1.27 17.93
CA MET A 97 11.97 1.96 19.16
C MET A 97 11.76 3.48 19.05
N ILE A 98 10.53 3.87 18.73
CA ILE A 98 10.17 5.28 18.59
C ILE A 98 10.13 5.93 19.97
N GLY A 99 10.83 7.05 20.14
CA GLY A 99 10.85 7.85 21.36
C GLY A 99 10.13 9.20 21.19
N ASP A 100 9.99 9.92 22.29
CA ASP A 100 9.31 11.21 22.32
C ASP A 100 9.95 12.23 21.37
N GLY A 101 9.12 12.94 20.63
CA GLY A 101 9.51 14.01 19.71
C GLY A 101 10.26 13.55 18.45
N MET A 102 10.35 12.26 18.19
CA MET A 102 11.05 11.75 17.02
C MET A 102 10.30 12.06 15.72
N MET A 103 11.07 12.30 14.67
CA MET A 103 10.58 12.39 13.29
C MET A 103 10.60 11.02 12.64
N VAL A 104 9.46 10.60 12.13
CA VAL A 104 9.24 9.30 11.48
C VAL A 104 8.83 9.52 10.03
N LEU A 105 9.39 8.75 9.11
CA LEU A 105 8.96 8.71 7.71
C LEU A 105 8.20 7.41 7.43
N GLU A 106 7.02 7.53 6.82
CA GLU A 106 6.30 6.42 6.19
C GLU A 106 6.20 6.65 4.69
N PRO A 107 7.10 6.08 3.88
CA PRO A 107 7.25 6.42 2.46
C PRO A 107 6.27 5.69 1.52
N SER A 108 5.42 4.82 2.04
CA SER A 108 4.41 4.05 1.29
C SER A 108 3.19 3.86 2.17
N ALA A 109 2.58 4.98 2.57
CA ALA A 109 1.73 5.04 3.75
C ALA A 109 0.37 4.32 3.59
N GLY A 110 -0.05 4.07 2.36
CA GLY A 110 -1.33 3.44 2.12
C GLY A 110 -2.46 4.23 2.78
N ARG A 111 -3.14 3.59 3.73
CA ARG A 111 -4.17 4.25 4.54
C ARG A 111 -3.72 4.59 5.95
N GLY A 112 -2.40 4.64 6.20
CA GLY A 112 -1.79 5.16 7.41
C GLY A 112 -1.74 4.20 8.61
N ALA A 113 -1.82 2.90 8.41
CA ALA A 113 -1.79 1.95 9.52
C ALA A 113 -0.48 2.03 10.32
N LEU A 114 0.66 2.14 9.64
CA LEU A 114 1.98 2.31 10.28
C LEU A 114 2.13 3.72 10.87
N ALA A 115 1.62 4.75 10.19
CA ALA A 115 1.64 6.12 10.70
C ALA A 115 0.87 6.26 12.01
N VAL A 116 -0.32 5.64 12.09
CA VAL A 116 -1.12 5.61 13.34
C VAL A 116 -0.34 4.87 14.44
N ALA A 117 0.27 3.73 14.13
CA ALA A 117 1.07 2.98 15.10
C ALA A 117 2.29 3.80 15.57
N ALA A 118 2.99 4.47 14.66
CA ALA A 118 4.13 5.31 14.98
C ALA A 118 3.73 6.52 15.85
N ASN A 119 2.66 7.23 15.49
CA ASN A 119 2.17 8.39 16.24
C ASN A 119 1.70 8.01 17.65
N SER A 120 1.23 6.78 17.83
CA SER A 120 0.76 6.25 19.13
C SER A 120 1.90 5.68 19.99
N ALA A 121 3.11 5.53 19.47
CA ALA A 121 4.20 4.86 20.17
C ALA A 121 4.85 5.72 21.25
N ALA A 122 4.88 7.05 21.07
CA ALA A 122 5.49 7.99 22.02
C ALA A 122 4.85 9.40 21.91
N VAL A 123 5.18 10.30 22.83
CA VAL A 123 4.60 11.64 22.87
C VAL A 123 5.28 12.56 21.87
N GLY A 124 4.50 13.36 21.15
CA GLY A 124 5.01 14.38 20.24
C GLY A 124 5.70 13.85 18.98
N VAL A 125 5.45 12.60 18.59
CA VAL A 125 5.95 12.01 17.36
C VAL A 125 5.38 12.73 16.15
N ILE A 126 6.26 13.08 15.21
CA ILE A 126 5.91 13.70 13.94
C ILE A 126 6.06 12.63 12.85
N VAL A 127 5.00 12.37 12.07
CA VAL A 127 5.03 11.38 10.98
C VAL A 127 4.84 12.06 9.64
N ASP A 128 5.86 12.03 8.80
CA ASP A 128 5.74 12.45 7.41
C ASP A 128 5.39 11.25 6.52
N MET A 129 4.37 11.41 5.70
CA MET A 129 3.78 10.33 4.90
C MET A 129 3.86 10.64 3.41
N HIS A 130 4.26 9.65 2.61
CA HIS A 130 4.16 9.66 1.15
C HIS A 130 3.24 8.55 0.68
N GLU A 131 2.45 8.82 -0.34
CA GLU A 131 1.54 7.85 -0.95
C GLU A 131 1.39 8.15 -2.44
N LEU A 132 1.39 7.11 -3.26
CA LEU A 132 1.25 7.21 -4.72
C LEU A 132 -0.22 7.30 -5.14
N LEU A 133 -1.10 6.54 -4.48
CA LEU A 133 -2.50 6.39 -4.88
C LEU A 133 -3.36 7.53 -4.33
N PRO A 134 -4.05 8.32 -5.18
CA PRO A 134 -4.85 9.47 -4.74
C PRO A 134 -5.93 9.14 -3.70
N ASP A 135 -6.59 7.97 -3.82
CA ASP A 135 -7.63 7.56 -2.86
C ASP A 135 -7.07 7.25 -1.47
N ASN A 136 -5.86 6.66 -1.42
CA ASN A 136 -5.18 6.43 -0.15
C ASN A 136 -4.68 7.74 0.44
N HIS A 137 -4.12 8.62 -0.38
CA HIS A 137 -3.68 9.95 0.03
C HIS A 137 -4.83 10.75 0.68
N LYS A 138 -6.03 10.71 0.08
CA LYS A 138 -7.23 11.33 0.65
C LYS A 138 -7.56 10.77 2.03
N ALA A 139 -7.48 9.44 2.18
CA ALA A 139 -7.69 8.80 3.48
C ALA A 139 -6.63 9.21 4.53
N LEU A 140 -5.38 9.43 4.13
CA LEU A 140 -4.33 9.93 5.04
C LEU A 140 -4.63 11.34 5.57
N ILE A 141 -5.09 12.25 4.70
CA ILE A 141 -5.51 13.60 5.12
C ILE A 141 -6.65 13.53 6.14
N GLU A 142 -7.61 12.61 5.93
CA GLU A 142 -8.75 12.43 6.82
C GLU A 142 -8.37 11.86 8.20
N LEU A 143 -7.24 11.17 8.35
CA LEU A 143 -6.74 10.68 9.64
C LEU A 143 -6.41 11.80 10.64
N LYS A 144 -6.03 12.99 10.16
CA LYS A 144 -5.70 14.17 10.98
C LYS A 144 -4.73 13.85 12.11
N LEU A 145 -3.67 13.09 11.82
CA LEU A 145 -2.65 12.76 12.83
C LEU A 145 -1.98 14.04 13.34
N PRO A 146 -1.87 14.21 14.66
CA PRO A 146 -1.24 15.41 15.23
C PRO A 146 0.20 15.56 14.78
N LEU A 147 0.63 16.81 14.52
CA LEU A 147 2.01 17.16 14.13
C LEU A 147 2.55 16.45 12.89
N SER A 148 1.71 15.80 12.11
CA SER A 148 2.12 14.96 10.98
C SER A 148 1.77 15.61 9.65
N GLY A 149 2.54 15.28 8.61
CA GLY A 149 2.37 15.78 7.24
C GLY A 149 2.07 14.69 6.24
N VAL A 150 1.31 15.03 5.21
CA VAL A 150 1.08 14.17 4.03
C VAL A 150 1.60 14.93 2.83
N ALA A 151 2.59 14.37 2.14
CA ALA A 151 3.10 14.94 0.90
C ALA A 151 2.06 14.80 -0.23
N GLU A 152 2.16 15.64 -1.25
CA GLU A 152 1.37 15.47 -2.47
C GLU A 152 1.57 14.06 -3.05
N PRO A 153 0.54 13.48 -3.70
CA PRO A 153 0.65 12.13 -4.27
C PRO A 153 1.81 12.03 -5.26
N GLY A 154 2.66 11.03 -5.08
CA GLY A 154 3.82 10.86 -5.95
C GLY A 154 4.62 9.60 -5.66
N ASP A 155 5.49 9.28 -6.61
CA ASP A 155 6.43 8.16 -6.47
C ASP A 155 7.55 8.53 -5.51
N PHE A 156 7.61 7.82 -4.37
CA PHE A 156 8.63 8.04 -3.36
C PHE A 156 10.06 7.87 -3.90
N LEU A 157 10.29 7.02 -4.89
CA LEU A 157 11.61 6.84 -5.48
C LEU A 157 12.14 8.09 -6.21
N GLN A 158 11.27 9.07 -6.50
CA GLN A 158 11.65 10.36 -7.10
C GLN A 158 11.92 11.46 -6.07
N VAL A 159 11.65 11.19 -4.77
CA VAL A 159 11.88 12.16 -3.70
C VAL A 159 13.36 12.26 -3.41
N GLU A 160 13.90 13.47 -3.40
CA GLU A 160 15.31 13.71 -3.07
C GLU A 160 15.58 13.40 -1.58
N PRO A 161 16.56 12.51 -1.27
CA PRO A 161 16.83 12.13 0.09
C PRO A 161 17.35 13.28 0.95
N LYS A 162 16.78 13.41 2.16
CA LYS A 162 17.24 14.30 3.22
C LYS A 162 17.36 13.51 4.52
N PRO A 163 18.54 13.39 5.15
CA PRO A 163 18.76 12.57 6.35
C PRO A 163 18.24 13.30 7.60
N VAL A 164 16.92 13.46 7.71
CA VAL A 164 16.26 14.21 8.79
C VAL A 164 15.38 13.36 9.70
N TYR A 165 15.18 12.07 9.38
CA TYR A 165 14.30 11.20 10.13
C TYR A 165 15.06 10.33 11.13
N ASP A 166 14.48 10.21 12.31
CA ASP A 166 14.98 9.31 13.36
C ASP A 166 14.60 7.86 13.08
N ARG A 167 13.42 7.68 12.46
CA ARG A 167 12.86 6.36 12.13
C ARG A 167 12.23 6.36 10.73
N VAL A 168 12.29 5.20 10.10
CA VAL A 168 11.48 4.89 8.90
C VAL A 168 10.67 3.63 9.20
N LEU A 169 9.36 3.72 9.05
CA LEU A 169 8.45 2.56 9.06
C LEU A 169 7.83 2.44 7.67
N MET A 170 7.83 1.23 7.11
CA MET A 170 7.29 1.07 5.77
C MET A 170 6.76 -0.33 5.48
N ASN A 171 5.73 -0.38 4.67
CA ASN A 171 5.25 -1.56 3.96
C ASN A 171 5.33 -1.25 2.45
N PRO A 172 6.52 -1.42 1.83
CA PRO A 172 6.74 -1.03 0.44
C PRO A 172 5.91 -1.88 -0.53
N PRO A 173 5.69 -1.43 -1.76
CA PRO A 173 4.90 -2.17 -2.75
C PRO A 173 5.57 -3.51 -3.11
N PHE A 174 4.77 -4.60 -3.10
CA PHE A 174 5.22 -5.95 -3.45
C PHE A 174 4.91 -6.23 -4.92
N ASP A 175 5.90 -6.15 -5.78
CA ASP A 175 5.73 -6.41 -7.19
C ASP A 175 6.83 -7.33 -7.77
N LYS A 176 6.67 -7.70 -9.04
CA LYS A 176 7.64 -8.54 -9.77
C LYS A 176 8.96 -7.81 -10.06
N LYS A 177 8.98 -6.48 -9.98
CA LYS A 177 10.17 -5.66 -10.24
C LYS A 177 11.02 -5.48 -8.98
N ARG A 178 10.62 -6.07 -7.86
CA ARG A 178 11.28 -5.96 -6.56
C ARG A 178 11.35 -4.51 -6.07
N SER A 179 10.27 -3.77 -6.31
CA SER A 179 10.12 -2.39 -5.83
C SER A 179 10.27 -2.29 -4.31
N ASP A 180 9.93 -3.35 -3.59
CA ASP A 180 10.15 -3.50 -2.16
C ASP A 180 11.60 -3.21 -1.75
N ILE A 181 12.60 -3.86 -2.40
CA ILE A 181 14.02 -3.63 -2.12
C ILE A 181 14.44 -2.22 -2.49
N HIS A 182 14.03 -1.74 -3.68
CA HIS A 182 14.41 -0.40 -4.14
C HIS A 182 13.90 0.70 -3.19
N HIS A 183 12.66 0.56 -2.69
CA HIS A 183 12.09 1.49 -1.73
C HIS A 183 12.86 1.47 -0.40
N VAL A 184 13.20 0.29 0.13
CA VAL A 184 13.97 0.18 1.37
C VAL A 184 15.35 0.82 1.22
N VAL A 185 16.08 0.49 0.15
CA VAL A 185 17.43 1.06 -0.10
C VAL A 185 17.37 2.57 -0.29
N HIS A 186 16.31 3.08 -0.94
CA HIS A 186 16.10 4.52 -1.07
C HIS A 186 15.80 5.17 0.27
N ALA A 187 14.90 4.58 1.07
CA ALA A 187 14.47 5.09 2.37
C ALA A 187 15.61 5.16 3.41
N LEU A 188 16.59 4.28 3.33
CA LEU A 188 17.80 4.34 4.20
C LEU A 188 18.55 5.67 4.09
N LYS A 189 18.47 6.35 2.95
CA LYS A 189 19.14 7.64 2.72
C LYS A 189 18.46 8.83 3.44
N PHE A 190 17.26 8.62 3.97
CA PHE A 190 16.50 9.63 4.70
C PHE A 190 16.77 9.60 6.22
N LEU A 191 17.44 8.55 6.70
CA LEU A 191 17.75 8.40 8.13
C LEU A 191 18.91 9.28 8.56
N LYS A 192 18.76 9.90 9.73
CA LYS A 192 19.88 10.49 10.48
C LYS A 192 20.90 9.41 10.90
N PRO A 193 22.17 9.77 11.20
CA PRO A 193 23.06 8.89 11.92
C PRO A 193 22.40 8.37 13.22
N GLY A 194 22.52 7.06 13.48
CA GLY A 194 21.84 6.41 14.62
C GLY A 194 20.34 6.17 14.44
N GLY A 195 19.80 6.52 13.30
CA GLY A 195 18.41 6.22 12.94
C GLY A 195 18.16 4.72 12.71
N ARG A 196 16.89 4.35 12.48
CA ARG A 196 16.50 2.95 12.27
C ARG A 196 15.35 2.86 11.26
N LEU A 197 15.45 1.89 10.36
CA LEU A 197 14.39 1.51 9.44
C LEU A 197 13.79 0.17 9.86
N VAL A 198 12.46 0.08 9.83
CA VAL A 198 11.71 -1.18 9.94
C VAL A 198 10.81 -1.31 8.73
N ALA A 199 11.01 -2.38 7.95
CA ALA A 199 10.24 -2.65 6.73
C ALA A 199 9.53 -4.00 6.81
N ILE A 200 8.29 -4.03 6.38
CA ILE A 200 7.55 -5.27 6.10
C ILE A 200 7.95 -5.70 4.70
N MET A 201 8.49 -6.91 4.55
CA MET A 201 9.00 -7.42 3.28
C MET A 201 8.43 -8.81 2.99
N PRO A 202 8.30 -9.23 1.71
CA PRO A 202 8.02 -10.62 1.38
C PRO A 202 9.13 -11.54 1.92
N SER A 203 8.77 -12.72 2.44
CA SER A 203 9.75 -13.69 2.97
C SER A 203 10.80 -14.13 1.93
N GLY A 204 10.52 -13.92 0.64
CA GLY A 204 11.49 -14.16 -0.43
C GLY A 204 12.83 -13.47 -0.26
N VAL A 205 12.90 -12.36 0.48
CA VAL A 205 14.18 -11.66 0.77
C VAL A 205 15.14 -12.52 1.58
N THR A 206 14.67 -13.54 2.30
CA THR A 206 15.50 -14.40 3.15
C THR A 206 16.17 -15.55 2.38
N PHE A 207 15.59 -16.01 1.26
CA PHE A 207 16.05 -17.23 0.59
C PHE A 207 16.32 -17.11 -0.92
N ARG A 208 15.82 -16.05 -1.59
CA ARG A 208 16.08 -15.89 -3.01
C ARG A 208 17.56 -15.64 -3.28
N ASP A 209 18.06 -16.18 -4.41
CA ASP A 209 19.49 -16.17 -4.75
C ASP A 209 19.79 -15.31 -6.00
N ASP A 210 18.92 -14.36 -6.34
CA ASP A 210 19.23 -13.31 -7.32
C ASP A 210 20.17 -12.25 -6.72
N ALA A 211 20.94 -11.57 -7.58
CA ALA A 211 21.97 -10.62 -7.16
C ALA A 211 21.37 -9.50 -6.27
N LEU A 212 20.23 -8.91 -6.68
CA LEU A 212 19.58 -7.83 -5.94
C LEU A 212 19.21 -8.25 -4.51
N THR A 213 18.72 -9.48 -4.34
CA THR A 213 18.34 -9.99 -3.01
C THR A 213 19.57 -10.32 -2.17
N ARG A 214 20.65 -10.83 -2.75
CA ARG A 214 21.91 -11.04 -2.03
C ARG A 214 22.50 -9.71 -1.55
N ASP A 215 22.62 -8.72 -2.46
CA ASP A 215 23.12 -7.38 -2.14
C ASP A 215 22.29 -6.73 -1.02
N PHE A 216 20.97 -6.93 -1.05
CA PHE A 216 20.09 -6.42 0.01
C PHE A 216 20.39 -7.09 1.36
N ARG A 217 20.57 -8.41 1.42
CA ARG A 217 20.96 -9.09 2.67
C ARG A 217 22.31 -8.62 3.18
N ASP A 218 23.26 -8.41 2.27
CA ASP A 218 24.57 -7.87 2.63
C ASP A 218 24.46 -6.47 3.25
N ILE A 219 23.58 -5.61 2.74
CA ILE A 219 23.28 -4.30 3.33
C ILE A 219 22.71 -4.45 4.74
N VAL A 220 21.76 -5.38 4.96
CA VAL A 220 21.19 -5.65 6.28
C VAL A 220 22.28 -6.09 7.26
N ASP A 221 23.08 -7.07 6.87
CA ASP A 221 24.13 -7.66 7.72
C ASP A 221 25.24 -6.65 8.04
N GLN A 222 25.74 -5.92 7.05
CA GLN A 222 26.80 -4.91 7.21
C GLN A 222 26.38 -3.77 8.14
N ARG A 223 25.08 -3.47 8.22
CA ARG A 223 24.55 -2.47 9.13
C ARG A 223 24.17 -3.01 10.51
N GLY A 224 24.43 -4.30 10.78
CA GLY A 224 24.03 -4.95 12.03
C GLY A 224 22.51 -5.08 12.18
N GLY A 225 21.80 -5.16 11.05
CA GLY A 225 20.38 -5.40 11.01
C GLY A 225 20.00 -6.87 11.24
N HIS A 226 18.71 -7.14 11.28
CA HIS A 226 18.20 -8.51 11.38
C HIS A 226 16.84 -8.64 10.68
N ILE A 227 16.46 -9.89 10.44
CA ILE A 227 15.18 -10.23 9.80
C ILE A 227 14.39 -11.15 10.74
N GLU A 228 13.16 -10.78 11.03
CA GLU A 228 12.23 -11.53 11.89
C GLU A 228 11.03 -12.03 11.07
N ALA A 229 10.72 -13.32 11.16
CA ALA A 229 9.56 -13.89 10.48
C ALA A 229 8.25 -13.48 11.16
N LEU A 230 7.29 -13.01 10.38
CA LEU A 230 5.92 -12.83 10.86
C LEU A 230 5.17 -14.17 10.84
N PRO A 231 4.17 -14.36 11.71
CA PRO A 231 3.32 -15.54 11.67
C PRO A 231 2.70 -15.77 10.30
N ASP A 232 2.56 -17.02 9.90
CA ASP A 232 1.94 -17.40 8.63
C ASP A 232 0.58 -16.72 8.45
N ALA A 233 0.31 -16.31 7.22
CA ALA A 233 -0.95 -15.67 6.85
C ALA A 233 -1.27 -14.35 7.61
N SER A 234 -0.27 -13.66 8.16
CA SER A 234 -0.46 -12.36 8.84
C SER A 234 -1.20 -11.32 7.97
N PHE A 235 -1.10 -11.43 6.65
CA PHE A 235 -1.78 -10.59 5.68
C PHE A 235 -3.01 -11.23 4.99
N LYS A 236 -3.50 -12.36 5.49
CA LYS A 236 -4.67 -13.03 4.90
C LYS A 236 -5.90 -12.12 4.81
N GLN A 237 -6.15 -11.33 5.84
CA GLN A 237 -7.27 -10.36 5.85
C GLN A 237 -7.05 -9.20 4.88
N ALA A 238 -5.80 -8.89 4.54
CA ALA A 238 -5.43 -7.89 3.55
C ALA A 238 -5.49 -8.41 2.09
N GLY A 239 -5.89 -9.67 1.90
CA GLY A 239 -6.10 -10.26 0.57
C GLY A 239 -4.88 -10.95 -0.04
N THR A 240 -3.83 -11.23 0.73
CA THR A 240 -2.67 -11.99 0.25
C THR A 240 -2.29 -13.13 1.20
N MET A 241 -1.76 -14.21 0.62
CA MET A 241 -1.18 -15.35 1.36
C MET A 241 0.35 -15.31 1.36
N VAL A 242 0.94 -14.21 0.90
CA VAL A 242 2.41 -14.05 0.90
C VAL A 242 2.89 -14.01 2.35
N ASN A 243 3.82 -14.93 2.67
CA ASN A 243 4.51 -14.88 3.95
C ASN A 243 5.44 -13.68 3.98
N THR A 244 5.45 -12.97 5.08
CA THR A 244 6.17 -11.72 5.26
C THR A 244 7.12 -11.78 6.44
N VAL A 245 8.10 -10.89 6.42
CA VAL A 245 9.10 -10.70 7.46
C VAL A 245 9.16 -9.23 7.84
N LEU A 246 9.62 -8.93 9.03
CA LEU A 246 10.08 -7.61 9.42
C LEU A 246 11.60 -7.54 9.26
N VAL A 247 12.07 -6.57 8.51
CA VAL A 247 13.50 -6.29 8.33
C VAL A 247 13.84 -5.04 9.12
N VAL A 248 14.78 -5.14 10.04
CA VAL A 248 15.24 -4.03 10.87
C VAL A 248 16.66 -3.65 10.43
N ILE A 249 16.86 -2.40 10.03
CA ILE A 249 18.15 -1.91 9.52
C ILE A 249 18.53 -0.63 10.26
N PRO A 250 19.59 -0.64 11.08
CA PRO A 250 20.18 0.58 11.62
C PRO A 250 20.74 1.48 10.50
N ALA A 251 20.69 2.80 10.69
CA ALA A 251 21.44 3.71 9.84
C ALA A 251 22.94 3.45 9.94
N ALA A 252 23.69 3.83 8.93
CA ALA A 252 25.16 3.86 9.04
C ALA A 252 25.55 4.86 10.15
N ALA A 253 26.65 4.55 10.84
CA ALA A 253 27.22 5.41 11.86
C ALA A 253 27.74 6.73 11.24
#